data_f974982a6fa6625602261b5637036746
#
_entry.id   f974982a6fa6625602261b5637036746
#
_cell.length_a   1.000
_cell.length_b   1.000
_cell.length_c   1.000
_cell.angle_alpha   90.00
_cell.angle_beta   90.00
_cell.angle_gamma   90.00
#
_symmetry.space_group_name_H-M   'P 1'
#
loop_
_entity.id
_entity.type
_entity.pdbx_description
1 polymer ?
#
loop_
_entity_poly.entity_id
_entity_poly.type
_entity_poly.pdbx_seq_one_letter_code
_entity_poly.pdbx_strand_id
1 'polypeptide(L)'
;EGSYLMALKHIAQEIGFDLPFYTRTGWPELKTPIPYGEMIPLYGDYADGFWDRSIKETAGDYWKAFNFKPFRSSSAIASEQLKEGNGRITKGDELYPFFTCELGGGMMTSYHRRVYVYPQDAYSLAIVKLGSGSNLLGYYMYHGGTNPEGHAYLNEMQRTPYTNWNDLPVKTYDFQAPLGEFGQKNPHYYILRKLHLFMHDYGETLASMDASFPQADKPQTKGIDSYLRWSYRQKDNSAFVFVNNYERLQNITDKKGVQFEVCGVKFPQKKMIVPAGTCCIFPVNIDGIQYATAQIVAKRDGKIYLEQIAGIPTEIAVDGKVLRNVRAKGLVSPIYRNIYLLTSAEAEN
;
A
#
# COMPACT_ATOMS: atom_id res chain seq x y z
N GLU A 1 23.22 3.34 -19.28
CA GLU A 1 22.32 2.34 -18.68
C GLU A 1 21.12 2.03 -19.59
N GLY A 2 20.43 3.01 -20.20
CA GLY A 2 19.29 2.74 -21.11
C GLY A 2 19.64 1.76 -22.22
N SER A 3 20.78 1.93 -22.87
CA SER A 3 21.28 0.99 -23.90
C SER A 3 21.56 -0.40 -23.34
N TYR A 4 22.02 -0.49 -22.10
CA TYR A 4 22.23 -1.77 -21.42
C TYR A 4 20.90 -2.49 -21.12
N LEU A 5 19.91 -1.77 -20.64
CA LEU A 5 18.57 -2.32 -20.42
C LEU A 5 17.96 -2.83 -21.73
N MET A 6 18.12 -2.10 -22.82
CA MET A 6 17.67 -2.52 -24.14
C MET A 6 18.40 -3.79 -24.61
N ALA A 7 19.72 -3.87 -24.42
CA ALA A 7 20.49 -5.07 -24.75
C ALA A 7 19.99 -6.30 -23.97
N LEU A 8 19.71 -6.16 -22.67
CA LEU A 8 19.14 -7.24 -21.87
C LEU A 8 17.75 -7.67 -22.37
N LYS A 9 16.90 -6.69 -22.71
CA LYS A 9 15.58 -6.98 -23.29
C LYS A 9 15.72 -7.76 -24.61
N HIS A 10 16.60 -7.35 -25.52
CA HIS A 10 16.85 -8.04 -26.77
C HIS A 10 17.33 -9.48 -26.56
N ILE A 11 18.29 -9.69 -25.66
CA ILE A 11 18.78 -11.03 -25.33
C ILE A 11 17.63 -11.89 -24.80
N ALA A 12 16.79 -11.36 -23.91
CA ALA A 12 15.64 -12.10 -23.40
C ALA A 12 14.65 -12.47 -24.52
N GLN A 13 14.38 -11.57 -25.46
CA GLN A 13 13.51 -11.82 -26.61
C GLN A 13 14.11 -12.85 -27.57
N GLU A 14 15.41 -12.78 -27.83
CA GLU A 14 16.12 -13.75 -28.68
C GLU A 14 16.05 -15.18 -28.14
N ILE A 15 16.04 -15.35 -26.82
CA ILE A 15 15.89 -16.67 -26.18
C ILE A 15 14.42 -17.06 -25.92
N GLY A 16 13.46 -16.30 -26.47
CA GLY A 16 12.05 -16.68 -26.53
C GLY A 16 11.15 -16.09 -25.43
N PHE A 17 11.62 -15.12 -24.64
CA PHE A 17 10.74 -14.41 -23.70
C PHE A 17 9.88 -13.37 -24.43
N ASP A 18 8.61 -13.69 -24.62
CA ASP A 18 7.59 -12.77 -25.17
C ASP A 18 6.63 -12.33 -24.05
N LEU A 19 7.14 -11.51 -23.13
CA LEU A 19 6.43 -11.02 -21.93
C LEU A 19 6.66 -9.53 -21.79
N PRO A 20 5.73 -8.81 -21.09
CA PRO A 20 5.98 -7.44 -20.67
C PRO A 20 7.21 -7.36 -19.76
N PHE A 21 8.15 -6.50 -20.11
CA PHE A 21 9.33 -6.24 -19.29
C PHE A 21 9.07 -5.08 -18.36
N TYR A 22 9.46 -5.21 -17.12
CA TYR A 22 9.52 -4.11 -16.16
C TYR A 22 10.97 -3.92 -15.69
N THR A 23 11.26 -2.74 -15.24
CA THR A 23 12.60 -2.38 -14.79
C THR A 23 12.60 -2.08 -13.30
N ARG A 24 13.74 -1.70 -12.78
CA ARG A 24 13.95 -1.32 -11.39
C ARG A 24 13.17 -0.08 -10.98
N THR A 25 13.07 0.16 -9.68
CA THR A 25 12.51 1.38 -9.11
C THR A 25 13.21 2.61 -9.68
N GLY A 26 12.42 3.55 -10.15
CA GLY A 26 12.91 4.82 -10.68
C GLY A 26 13.33 5.80 -9.59
N TRP A 27 14.36 5.46 -8.79
CA TRP A 27 14.91 6.39 -7.82
C TRP A 27 15.61 7.58 -8.50
N PRO A 28 15.55 8.80 -7.93
CA PRO A 28 15.93 10.04 -8.56
C PRO A 28 17.39 10.22 -8.92
N GLU A 29 18.23 9.80 -8.03
CA GLU A 29 19.67 9.96 -8.20
C GLU A 29 20.23 9.05 -9.30
N LEU A 30 19.45 8.07 -9.68
CA LEU A 30 19.76 7.20 -10.77
C LEU A 30 19.31 7.88 -12.07
N LYS A 31 20.08 8.79 -12.59
CA LYS A 31 19.89 9.52 -13.85
C LYS A 31 19.78 8.62 -15.08
N THR A 32 19.21 7.44 -14.92
CA THR A 32 19.08 6.45 -15.98
C THR A 32 17.74 6.64 -16.64
N PRO A 33 17.73 7.13 -17.88
CA PRO A 33 16.51 7.14 -18.65
C PRO A 33 16.05 5.70 -18.87
N ILE A 34 14.86 5.37 -18.36
CA ILE A 34 14.16 4.15 -18.76
C ILE A 34 13.68 4.39 -20.19
N PRO A 35 14.01 3.51 -21.16
CA PRO A 35 13.57 3.68 -22.54
C PRO A 35 12.03 3.72 -22.59
N TYR A 36 11.52 4.85 -23.07
CA TYR A 36 10.08 5.10 -23.13
C TYR A 36 9.39 4.10 -24.05
N GLY A 37 8.30 3.51 -23.58
CA GLY A 37 7.53 2.52 -24.32
C GLY A 37 8.11 1.09 -24.30
N GLU A 38 9.35 0.92 -23.84
CA GLU A 38 10.07 -0.35 -23.93
C GLU A 38 9.97 -1.21 -22.68
N MET A 39 9.87 -0.57 -21.51
CA MET A 39 9.79 -1.22 -20.21
C MET A 39 8.83 -0.49 -19.30
N ILE A 40 8.13 -1.24 -18.46
CA ILE A 40 7.24 -0.69 -17.44
C ILE A 40 8.07 -0.14 -16.28
N PRO A 41 7.98 1.15 -15.95
CA PRO A 41 8.66 1.71 -14.79
C PRO A 41 8.03 1.22 -13.49
N LEU A 42 8.86 0.99 -12.48
CA LEU A 42 8.43 0.61 -11.14
C LEU A 42 8.68 1.75 -10.15
N TYR A 43 7.90 1.77 -9.08
CA TYR A 43 7.92 2.81 -8.08
C TYR A 43 8.03 2.22 -6.66
N GLY A 44 8.33 3.06 -5.68
CA GLY A 44 8.39 2.65 -4.28
C GLY A 44 7.90 3.74 -3.34
N ASP A 45 7.71 3.37 -2.10
CA ASP A 45 7.47 4.30 -0.98
C ASP A 45 7.79 3.64 0.36
N TYR A 46 8.19 4.45 1.33
CA TYR A 46 8.60 3.98 2.64
C TYR A 46 7.99 4.84 3.75
N ALA A 47 7.74 4.21 4.89
CA ALA A 47 7.28 4.90 6.09
C ALA A 47 8.42 5.61 6.82
N ASP A 48 9.65 5.14 6.64
CA ASP A 48 10.89 5.65 7.19
C ASP A 48 12.08 4.98 6.46
N GLY A 49 13.31 5.47 6.66
CA GLY A 49 14.49 4.94 5.98
C GLY A 49 15.74 4.97 6.84
N PHE A 50 16.50 3.86 6.85
CA PHE A 50 17.80 3.77 7.54
C PHE A 50 18.87 4.69 6.89
N TRP A 51 18.69 5.03 5.63
CA TRP A 51 19.58 5.94 4.87
C TRP A 51 19.44 7.41 5.25
N ASP A 52 18.39 7.78 5.99
CA ASP A 52 18.22 9.15 6.45
C ASP A 52 19.29 9.50 7.51
N ARG A 53 19.94 10.65 7.32
CA ARG A 53 21.00 11.14 8.21
C ARG A 53 20.47 11.75 9.50
N SER A 54 19.19 12.08 9.55
CA SER A 54 18.58 12.61 10.77
C SER A 54 18.33 11.49 11.77
N ILE A 55 18.67 11.72 13.02
CA ILE A 55 18.31 10.82 14.12
C ILE A 55 16.87 11.03 14.62
N LYS A 56 16.14 12.00 14.06
CA LYS A 56 14.75 12.25 14.41
C LYS A 56 13.86 11.11 13.93
N GLU A 57 12.92 10.66 14.77
CA GLU A 57 11.99 9.57 14.44
C GLU A 57 11.10 9.87 13.23
N THR A 58 10.80 11.13 12.99
CA THR A 58 9.91 11.55 11.89
C THR A 58 10.65 12.46 10.93
N ALA A 59 11.84 12.04 10.50
CA ALA A 59 12.64 12.81 9.56
C ALA A 59 12.02 12.85 8.15
N GLY A 60 12.44 13.82 7.37
CA GLY A 60 12.11 13.91 5.94
C GLY A 60 10.62 14.00 5.62
N ASP A 61 10.29 13.58 4.43
CA ASP A 61 8.97 13.69 3.81
C ASP A 61 8.20 12.36 3.76
N TYR A 62 8.59 11.36 4.54
CA TYR A 62 7.93 10.03 4.57
C TYR A 62 6.44 10.11 4.91
N TRP A 63 6.01 11.14 5.67
CA TRP A 63 4.60 11.39 5.96
C TRP A 63 3.72 11.47 4.69
N LYS A 64 4.30 11.88 3.56
CA LYS A 64 3.59 11.97 2.27
C LYS A 64 3.13 10.62 1.75
N ALA A 65 3.77 9.54 2.18
CA ALA A 65 3.39 8.16 1.80
C ALA A 65 2.02 7.74 2.37
N PHE A 66 1.54 8.42 3.41
CA PHE A 66 0.25 8.16 4.04
C PHE A 66 -0.92 8.94 3.42
N ASN A 67 -0.70 9.65 2.31
CA ASN A 67 -1.71 10.45 1.63
C ASN A 67 -2.04 9.87 0.26
N PHE A 68 -3.34 9.77 -0.04
CA PHE A 68 -3.80 9.40 -1.38
C PHE A 68 -3.47 10.50 -2.37
N LYS A 69 -2.90 10.13 -3.50
CA LYS A 69 -2.45 11.08 -4.53
C LYS A 69 -2.36 10.41 -5.91
N PRO A 70 -2.53 11.17 -6.98
CA PRO A 70 -2.41 10.66 -8.35
C PRO A 70 -0.96 10.41 -8.78
N PHE A 71 0.00 10.49 -7.87
CA PHE A 71 1.41 10.30 -8.20
C PHE A 71 1.82 8.85 -8.03
N ARG A 72 2.57 8.35 -8.98
CA ARG A 72 3.11 6.99 -8.98
C ARG A 72 4.39 6.87 -8.15
N SER A 73 5.25 7.88 -8.20
CA SER A 73 6.50 7.90 -7.44
C SER A 73 6.30 8.28 -5.98
N SER A 74 7.25 7.87 -5.13
CA SER A 74 7.36 8.41 -3.78
C SER A 74 7.58 9.93 -3.84
N SER A 75 6.80 10.68 -3.07
CA SER A 75 6.99 12.13 -2.99
C SER A 75 8.25 12.52 -2.24
N ALA A 76 8.76 11.67 -1.35
CA ALA A 76 10.06 11.88 -0.71
C ALA A 76 11.19 11.74 -1.72
N ILE A 77 11.04 10.83 -2.66
CA ILE A 77 12.03 10.50 -3.67
C ILE A 77 11.81 11.32 -4.95
N ALA A 78 10.57 11.61 -5.32
CA ALA A 78 10.25 12.40 -6.50
C ALA A 78 10.69 13.88 -6.40
N SER A 79 10.69 14.47 -5.20
CA SER A 79 11.17 15.82 -5.01
C SER A 79 12.69 15.94 -5.28
N GLU A 80 13.43 14.91 -4.97
CA GLU A 80 14.85 14.81 -5.30
C GLU A 80 15.07 14.54 -6.79
N GLN A 81 14.21 13.74 -7.44
CA GLN A 81 14.32 13.37 -8.85
C GLN A 81 14.00 14.48 -9.81
N LEU A 82 12.95 15.16 -9.57
CA LEU A 82 12.41 16.06 -10.57
C LEU A 82 12.91 17.50 -10.35
N LYS A 83 13.65 17.76 -9.26
CA LYS A 83 14.00 19.12 -8.79
C LYS A 83 12.79 20.08 -8.77
N GLU A 84 11.60 19.52 -8.90
CA GLU A 84 10.33 20.22 -8.92
C GLU A 84 9.48 19.70 -7.78
N GLY A 85 9.25 20.51 -6.79
CA GLY A 85 8.65 20.16 -5.49
C GLY A 85 7.23 19.62 -5.48
N ASN A 86 6.67 19.09 -6.57
CA ASN A 86 5.27 18.71 -6.62
C ASN A 86 4.98 17.45 -7.43
N GLY A 87 5.79 16.40 -7.37
CA GLY A 87 5.42 15.07 -7.89
C GLY A 87 4.44 15.10 -9.07
N ARG A 88 4.79 15.74 -10.17
CA ARG A 88 3.94 15.79 -11.35
C ARG A 88 3.91 14.41 -12.00
N ILE A 89 2.75 14.03 -12.49
CA ILE A 89 2.62 12.94 -13.46
C ILE A 89 3.58 13.26 -14.60
N THR A 90 4.59 12.42 -14.79
CA THR A 90 5.51 12.59 -15.91
C THR A 90 4.77 12.28 -17.19
N LYS A 91 5.06 13.03 -18.27
CA LYS A 91 4.48 12.80 -19.57
C LYS A 91 4.69 11.35 -19.98
N GLY A 92 3.61 10.58 -20.09
CA GLY A 92 3.63 9.16 -20.43
C GLY A 92 3.32 8.19 -19.29
N ASP A 93 3.13 8.65 -18.07
CA ASP A 93 2.68 7.80 -16.96
C ASP A 93 1.34 7.12 -17.28
N GLU A 94 0.48 7.77 -18.04
CA GLU A 94 -0.80 7.25 -18.50
C GLU A 94 -0.69 6.04 -19.44
N LEU A 95 0.48 5.83 -20.08
CA LEU A 95 0.71 4.70 -20.97
C LEU A 95 1.11 3.42 -20.25
N TYR A 96 1.45 3.53 -18.97
CA TYR A 96 1.93 2.39 -18.18
C TYR A 96 0.95 2.03 -17.08
N PRO A 97 0.82 0.74 -16.72
CA PRO A 97 0.19 0.36 -15.48
C PRO A 97 0.97 0.95 -14.30
N PHE A 98 0.26 1.29 -13.23
CA PHE A 98 0.92 1.73 -12.00
C PHE A 98 1.36 0.53 -11.17
N PHE A 99 2.66 0.28 -11.11
CA PHE A 99 3.27 -0.79 -10.35
C PHE A 99 4.20 -0.25 -9.28
N THR A 100 4.15 -0.84 -8.09
CA THR A 100 5.11 -0.59 -7.01
C THR A 100 5.92 -1.85 -6.74
N CYS A 101 7.23 -1.72 -6.59
CA CYS A 101 8.13 -2.85 -6.31
C CYS A 101 8.88 -2.69 -4.98
N GLU A 102 8.88 -1.49 -4.42
CA GLU A 102 9.59 -1.20 -3.18
C GLU A 102 8.68 -0.48 -2.17
N LEU A 103 7.62 -1.16 -1.71
CA LEU A 103 6.91 -0.71 -0.52
C LEU A 103 7.64 -1.22 0.72
N GLY A 104 7.86 -0.34 1.69
CA GLY A 104 8.48 -0.71 2.95
C GLY A 104 7.61 -1.67 3.75
N GLY A 105 7.89 -2.98 3.64
CA GLY A 105 7.24 -4.02 4.46
C GLY A 105 7.85 -4.13 5.85
N GLY A 106 9.07 -3.69 6.00
CA GLY A 106 9.87 -3.54 7.20
C GLY A 106 10.99 -2.56 6.92
N MET A 107 11.99 -2.44 7.79
CA MET A 107 13.13 -1.57 7.58
C MET A 107 14.38 -2.11 8.28
N MET A 108 15.51 -2.00 7.62
CA MET A 108 16.80 -2.33 8.20
C MET A 108 17.17 -1.33 9.31
N THR A 109 17.78 -1.83 10.37
CA THR A 109 18.43 -0.98 11.36
C THR A 109 19.88 -0.74 10.97
N SER A 110 20.31 0.51 11.00
CA SER A 110 21.69 0.89 10.78
C SER A 110 22.38 1.25 12.10
N TYR A 111 23.68 1.44 12.04
CA TYR A 111 24.48 1.82 13.22
C TYR A 111 23.98 3.13 13.85
N HIS A 112 23.68 4.12 13.03
CA HIS A 112 23.25 5.46 13.47
C HIS A 112 21.74 5.63 13.58
N ARG A 113 20.94 4.76 12.92
CA ARG A 113 19.49 4.88 12.87
C ARG A 113 18.81 3.53 13.00
N ARG A 114 18.03 3.37 14.05
CA ARG A 114 17.34 2.13 14.39
C ARG A 114 15.84 2.31 14.20
N VAL A 115 15.44 2.22 12.95
CA VAL A 115 14.04 2.35 12.57
C VAL A 115 13.28 1.07 12.95
N TYR A 116 12.11 1.24 13.54
CA TYR A 116 11.13 0.17 13.65
C TYR A 116 9.87 0.60 12.90
N VAL A 117 9.57 -0.08 11.81
CA VAL A 117 8.34 0.10 11.04
C VAL A 117 7.27 -0.75 11.71
N TYR A 118 6.17 -0.14 12.17
CA TYR A 118 5.06 -0.87 12.77
C TYR A 118 4.25 -1.61 11.70
N PRO A 119 3.57 -2.72 12.04
CA PRO A 119 2.67 -3.41 11.10
C PRO A 119 1.66 -2.48 10.44
N GLN A 120 1.13 -1.53 11.21
CA GLN A 120 0.18 -0.52 10.75
C GLN A 120 0.79 0.44 9.71
N ASP A 121 2.09 0.76 9.82
CA ASP A 121 2.80 1.58 8.82
C ASP A 121 2.79 0.87 7.45
N ALA A 122 3.22 -0.39 7.42
CA ALA A 122 3.27 -1.18 6.19
C ALA A 122 1.88 -1.39 5.57
N TYR A 123 0.88 -1.67 6.40
CA TYR A 123 -0.50 -1.85 5.96
C TYR A 123 -1.10 -0.56 5.40
N SER A 124 -0.91 0.57 6.09
CA SER A 124 -1.39 1.88 5.64
C SER A 124 -0.75 2.28 4.29
N LEU A 125 0.57 2.08 4.14
CA LEU A 125 1.26 2.31 2.86
C LEU A 125 0.60 1.52 1.72
N ALA A 126 0.35 0.24 1.93
CA ALA A 126 -0.24 -0.64 0.93
C ALA A 126 -1.68 -0.21 0.57
N ILE A 127 -2.51 0.12 1.57
CA ILE A 127 -3.86 0.67 1.38
C ILE A 127 -3.83 1.97 0.57
N VAL A 128 -2.93 2.89 0.91
CA VAL A 128 -2.78 4.16 0.21
C VAL A 128 -2.33 3.96 -1.23
N LYS A 129 -1.40 3.04 -1.49
CA LYS A 129 -0.95 2.75 -2.87
C LYS A 129 -2.05 2.12 -3.72
N LEU A 130 -2.78 1.15 -3.19
CA LEU A 130 -3.94 0.57 -3.89
C LEU A 130 -4.99 1.64 -4.19
N GLY A 131 -5.36 2.43 -3.19
CA GLY A 131 -6.32 3.52 -3.36
C GLY A 131 -5.82 4.65 -4.27
N SER A 132 -4.51 4.77 -4.47
CA SER A 132 -3.89 5.70 -5.43
C SER A 132 -3.76 5.14 -6.85
N GLY A 133 -4.22 3.91 -7.10
CA GLY A 133 -4.26 3.32 -8.44
C GLY A 133 -3.21 2.25 -8.72
N SER A 134 -2.39 1.85 -7.73
CA SER A 134 -1.42 0.77 -7.95
C SER A 134 -2.11 -0.57 -8.21
N ASN A 135 -1.63 -1.28 -9.21
CA ASN A 135 -2.11 -2.62 -9.61
C ASN A 135 -1.12 -3.74 -9.24
N LEU A 136 0.01 -3.40 -8.65
CA LEU A 136 0.98 -4.37 -8.16
C LEU A 136 1.60 -3.83 -6.87
N LEU A 137 1.55 -4.64 -5.80
CA LEU A 137 2.25 -4.36 -4.54
C LEU A 137 3.46 -5.27 -4.42
N GLY A 138 4.64 -4.75 -4.72
CA GLY A 138 5.92 -5.37 -4.40
C GLY A 138 6.52 -4.70 -3.16
N TYR A 139 7.18 -5.46 -2.32
CA TYR A 139 7.73 -4.98 -1.06
C TYR A 139 9.26 -5.04 -1.05
N TYR A 140 9.86 -4.09 -0.41
CA TYR A 140 11.27 -4.14 -0.02
C TYR A 140 11.41 -3.85 1.49
N MET A 141 11.51 -4.91 2.35
CA MET A 141 11.45 -6.33 2.05
C MET A 141 10.12 -6.93 2.51
N TYR A 142 9.65 -8.01 1.84
CA TYR A 142 8.59 -8.87 2.34
C TYR A 142 9.17 -10.09 3.09
N HIS A 143 10.26 -10.62 2.57
CA HIS A 143 11.05 -11.70 3.17
C HIS A 143 12.48 -11.21 3.39
N GLY A 144 12.97 -11.35 4.59
CA GLY A 144 14.37 -11.08 4.90
C GLY A 144 15.30 -12.13 4.27
N GLY A 145 16.59 -11.90 4.40
CA GLY A 145 17.61 -12.77 3.86
C GLY A 145 18.91 -12.71 4.64
N THR A 146 19.87 -13.53 4.22
CA THR A 146 21.23 -13.55 4.73
C THR A 146 22.18 -13.12 3.62
N ASN A 147 23.00 -12.11 3.89
CA ASN A 147 24.04 -11.72 2.94
C ASN A 147 25.08 -12.83 2.79
N PRO A 148 25.49 -13.17 1.57
CA PRO A 148 26.51 -14.18 1.35
C PRO A 148 27.84 -13.74 1.93
N GLU A 149 28.62 -14.68 2.39
CA GLU A 149 30.03 -14.44 2.76
C GLU A 149 30.85 -14.20 1.50
N GLY A 150 31.45 -13.03 1.40
CA GLY A 150 32.31 -12.65 0.29
C GLY A 150 33.69 -12.24 0.74
N HIS A 151 34.63 -12.10 -0.19
CA HIS A 151 35.99 -11.73 0.10
C HIS A 151 36.15 -10.30 0.61
N ALA A 152 35.18 -9.42 0.33
CA ALA A 152 35.29 -8.00 0.62
C ALA A 152 34.09 -7.41 1.41
N TYR A 153 32.88 -7.89 1.20
CA TYR A 153 31.66 -7.28 1.78
C TYR A 153 30.61 -8.32 2.15
N LEU A 154 29.92 -8.05 3.28
CA LEU A 154 28.75 -8.80 3.70
C LEU A 154 27.43 -8.07 3.42
N ASN A 155 27.49 -6.82 2.96
CA ASN A 155 26.31 -6.00 2.67
C ASN A 155 26.61 -5.05 1.53
N GLU A 156 25.77 -5.05 0.51
CA GLU A 156 25.86 -4.15 -0.65
C GLU A 156 25.82 -2.67 -0.28
N MET A 157 25.13 -2.33 0.80
CA MET A 157 24.94 -0.96 1.27
C MET A 157 26.15 -0.39 1.98
N GLN A 158 27.20 -1.16 2.22
CA GLN A 158 28.37 -0.75 3.01
C GLN A 158 29.33 0.20 2.33
N ARG A 159 29.20 0.44 1.06
CA ARG A 159 30.19 1.23 0.29
C ARG A 159 29.68 2.32 -0.59
N THR A 160 28.45 2.71 -0.50
CA THR A 160 28.05 3.89 -1.24
C THR A 160 28.28 5.13 -0.39
N PRO A 161 28.88 6.21 -0.92
CA PRO A 161 29.08 7.46 -0.19
C PRO A 161 27.76 8.09 0.30
N TYR A 162 26.65 7.60 -0.22
CA TYR A 162 25.32 8.17 -0.02
C TYR A 162 24.42 7.39 0.91
N THR A 163 24.62 6.07 1.02
CA THR A 163 23.67 5.19 1.72
C THR A 163 24.28 4.38 2.84
N ASN A 164 25.61 4.27 2.89
CA ASN A 164 26.26 3.41 3.88
C ASN A 164 26.67 4.16 5.13
N TRP A 165 25.92 3.91 6.17
CA TRP A 165 26.20 4.42 7.52
C TRP A 165 26.49 3.30 8.51
N ASN A 166 26.66 2.06 8.02
CA ASN A 166 27.12 0.94 8.81
C ASN A 166 28.61 0.73 8.59
N ASP A 167 29.44 1.14 9.54
CA ASP A 167 30.86 0.89 9.53
C ASP A 167 31.20 -0.59 9.77
N LEU A 168 30.23 -1.37 10.23
CA LEU A 168 30.37 -2.79 10.49
C LEU A 168 29.66 -3.63 9.45
N PRO A 169 30.27 -4.73 8.99
CA PRO A 169 29.61 -5.70 8.15
C PRO A 169 28.37 -6.27 8.82
N VAL A 170 27.26 -6.33 8.10
CA VAL A 170 26.00 -6.89 8.56
C VAL A 170 25.69 -8.14 7.74
N LYS A 171 25.76 -9.30 8.35
CA LYS A 171 25.45 -10.57 7.70
C LYS A 171 23.95 -10.76 7.51
N THR A 172 23.17 -10.42 8.52
CA THR A 172 21.71 -10.50 8.45
C THR A 172 21.13 -9.42 7.56
N TYR A 173 20.20 -9.79 6.73
CA TYR A 173 19.35 -8.90 5.94
C TYR A 173 17.88 -9.15 6.30
N ASP A 174 17.60 -9.32 7.57
CA ASP A 174 16.26 -9.61 8.12
C ASP A 174 15.26 -8.52 7.78
N PHE A 175 15.69 -7.27 7.79
CA PHE A 175 14.91 -6.09 7.45
C PHE A 175 13.65 -5.88 8.30
N GLN A 176 13.48 -6.65 9.39
CA GLN A 176 12.22 -6.70 10.16
C GLN A 176 11.02 -6.95 9.26
N ALA A 177 11.23 -7.75 8.21
CA ALA A 177 10.26 -8.01 7.16
C ALA A 177 9.07 -8.83 7.68
N PRO A 178 7.94 -8.84 6.97
CA PRO A 178 6.79 -9.70 7.30
C PRO A 178 7.17 -11.16 7.50
N LEU A 179 8.04 -11.69 6.64
CA LEU A 179 8.78 -12.94 6.86
C LEU A 179 10.24 -12.59 7.11
N GLY A 180 10.73 -12.85 8.30
CA GLY A 180 12.12 -12.56 8.66
C GLY A 180 13.13 -13.47 7.96
N GLU A 181 14.41 -13.28 8.26
CA GLU A 181 15.55 -13.96 7.62
C GLU A 181 15.38 -15.47 7.52
N PHE A 182 14.83 -16.10 8.55
CA PHE A 182 14.62 -17.55 8.61
C PHE A 182 13.15 -17.97 8.41
N GLY A 183 12.34 -17.10 7.83
CA GLY A 183 10.92 -17.38 7.54
C GLY A 183 9.99 -17.21 8.74
N GLN A 184 10.45 -16.66 9.85
CA GLN A 184 9.60 -16.34 11.00
C GLN A 184 8.56 -15.29 10.60
N LYS A 185 7.30 -15.53 11.02
CA LYS A 185 6.18 -14.63 10.75
C LYS A 185 6.14 -13.50 11.77
N ASN A 186 6.42 -12.29 11.32
CA ASN A 186 6.24 -11.09 12.13
C ASN A 186 4.78 -10.61 12.08
N PRO A 187 4.33 -9.73 12.99
CA PRO A 187 2.96 -9.20 12.98
C PRO A 187 2.55 -8.57 11.63
N HIS A 188 3.49 -8.02 10.88
CA HIS A 188 3.30 -7.50 9.52
C HIS A 188 2.74 -8.53 8.55
N TYR A 189 3.16 -9.80 8.68
CA TYR A 189 2.71 -10.89 7.82
C TYR A 189 1.18 -11.06 7.89
N TYR A 190 0.62 -11.07 9.08
CA TYR A 190 -0.80 -11.34 9.29
C TYR A 190 -1.68 -10.21 8.75
N ILE A 191 -1.34 -8.96 9.06
CA ILE A 191 -2.12 -7.81 8.57
C ILE A 191 -2.00 -7.63 7.05
N LEU A 192 -0.84 -7.89 6.46
CA LEU A 192 -0.65 -7.82 5.01
C LEU A 192 -1.28 -9.02 4.30
N ARG A 193 -1.28 -10.22 4.91
CA ARG A 193 -1.95 -11.40 4.36
C ARG A 193 -3.43 -11.14 4.08
N LYS A 194 -4.12 -10.49 5.00
CA LYS A 194 -5.51 -10.06 4.82
C LYS A 194 -5.69 -9.22 3.54
N LEU A 195 -4.81 -8.26 3.32
CA LEU A 195 -4.83 -7.44 2.11
C LEU A 195 -4.51 -8.25 0.85
N HIS A 196 -3.59 -9.21 0.95
CA HIS A 196 -3.25 -10.08 -0.19
C HIS A 196 -4.40 -11.03 -0.55
N LEU A 197 -5.21 -11.47 0.42
CA LEU A 197 -6.44 -12.24 0.13
C LEU A 197 -7.44 -11.38 -0.66
N PHE A 198 -7.64 -10.13 -0.26
CA PHE A 198 -8.43 -9.18 -1.03
C PHE A 198 -7.91 -9.02 -2.46
N MET A 199 -6.61 -8.80 -2.62
CA MET A 199 -6.00 -8.64 -3.95
C MET A 199 -6.10 -9.91 -4.79
N HIS A 200 -5.97 -11.08 -4.19
CA HIS A 200 -6.11 -12.36 -4.90
C HIS A 200 -7.52 -12.53 -5.49
N ASP A 201 -8.55 -12.13 -4.74
CA ASP A 201 -9.94 -12.39 -5.11
C ASP A 201 -10.60 -11.26 -5.89
N TYR A 202 -10.14 -10.02 -5.64
CA TYR A 202 -10.70 -8.80 -6.24
C TYR A 202 -9.70 -8.02 -7.10
N GLY A 203 -8.46 -8.50 -7.22
CA GLY A 203 -7.38 -7.79 -7.91
C GLY A 203 -7.67 -7.54 -9.39
N GLU A 204 -8.25 -8.50 -10.09
CA GLU A 204 -8.66 -8.35 -11.50
C GLU A 204 -9.72 -7.24 -11.64
N THR A 205 -10.75 -7.26 -10.78
CA THR A 205 -11.77 -6.23 -10.73
C THR A 205 -11.14 -4.87 -10.43
N LEU A 206 -10.31 -4.81 -9.39
CA LEU A 206 -9.64 -3.59 -8.98
C LEU A 206 -8.72 -3.02 -10.07
N ALA A 207 -7.96 -3.87 -10.76
CA ALA A 207 -7.03 -3.45 -11.80
C ALA A 207 -7.70 -2.70 -12.97
N SER A 208 -8.97 -2.99 -13.21
CA SER A 208 -9.77 -2.34 -14.24
C SER A 208 -10.45 -1.04 -13.81
N MET A 209 -10.30 -0.64 -12.53
CA MET A 209 -10.94 0.53 -11.92
C MET A 209 -10.02 1.75 -11.90
N ASP A 210 -10.55 2.92 -12.26
CA ASP A 210 -9.84 4.19 -12.19
C ASP A 210 -9.85 4.75 -10.76
N ALA A 211 -8.75 5.39 -10.37
CA ALA A 211 -8.63 6.03 -9.07
C ALA A 211 -9.19 7.46 -9.08
N SER A 212 -9.90 7.83 -8.02
CA SER A 212 -10.47 9.14 -7.81
C SER A 212 -10.10 9.68 -6.43
N PHE A 213 -9.81 10.99 -6.36
CA PHE A 213 -9.26 11.66 -5.20
C PHE A 213 -10.15 12.83 -4.76
N PRO A 214 -11.20 12.59 -3.95
CA PRO A 214 -12.16 13.63 -3.55
C PRO A 214 -11.57 14.79 -2.76
N GLN A 215 -10.34 14.64 -2.31
CA GLN A 215 -9.65 15.62 -1.48
C GLN A 215 -8.32 16.09 -2.09
N ALA A 216 -8.19 16.00 -3.42
CA ALA A 216 -6.98 16.43 -4.12
C ALA A 216 -6.68 17.94 -3.93
N ASP A 217 -7.70 18.75 -3.68
CA ASP A 217 -7.64 20.18 -3.42
C ASP A 217 -7.29 20.54 -1.96
N LYS A 218 -7.32 19.56 -1.05
CA LYS A 218 -7.02 19.80 0.36
C LYS A 218 -5.52 19.94 0.59
N PRO A 219 -5.10 20.86 1.49
CA PRO A 219 -3.69 20.97 1.85
C PRO A 219 -3.20 19.68 2.49
N GLN A 220 -2.03 19.22 2.06
CA GLN A 220 -1.37 18.05 2.63
C GLN A 220 -0.15 18.52 3.43
N THR A 221 -0.17 18.29 4.71
CA THR A 221 0.93 18.60 5.63
C THR A 221 1.11 17.45 6.61
N LYS A 222 2.31 17.33 7.17
CA LYS A 222 2.62 16.32 8.18
C LYS A 222 1.67 16.44 9.37
N GLY A 223 1.10 15.31 9.78
CA GLY A 223 0.17 15.24 10.90
C GLY A 223 -1.15 15.96 10.67
N ILE A 224 -1.55 16.20 9.40
CA ILE A 224 -2.82 16.87 9.13
C ILE A 224 -3.99 16.05 9.67
N ASP A 225 -4.83 16.69 10.47
CA ASP A 225 -5.92 16.06 11.20
C ASP A 225 -7.30 16.71 10.95
N SER A 226 -7.38 17.68 10.03
CA SER A 226 -8.59 18.44 9.76
C SER A 226 -9.64 17.70 8.92
N TYR A 227 -9.27 16.62 8.26
CA TYR A 227 -10.16 15.82 7.41
C TYR A 227 -9.76 14.35 7.38
N LEU A 228 -10.70 13.47 6.99
CA LEU A 228 -10.42 12.06 6.72
C LEU A 228 -9.75 11.93 5.36
N ARG A 229 -8.63 11.22 5.30
CA ARG A 229 -7.98 10.88 4.03
C ARG A 229 -8.66 9.65 3.43
N TRP A 230 -9.15 9.77 2.21
CA TRP A 230 -9.78 8.69 1.47
C TRP A 230 -9.71 8.90 -0.04
N SER A 231 -9.79 7.81 -0.76
CA SER A 231 -9.94 7.75 -2.20
C SER A 231 -10.89 6.62 -2.57
N TYR A 232 -11.24 6.50 -3.83
CA TYR A 232 -11.94 5.33 -4.32
C TYR A 232 -11.45 4.96 -5.71
N ARG A 233 -11.60 3.67 -6.02
CA ARG A 233 -11.39 3.16 -7.36
C ARG A 233 -12.72 2.66 -7.88
N GLN A 234 -13.09 3.08 -9.10
CA GLN A 234 -14.37 2.75 -9.68
C GLN A 234 -14.28 2.32 -11.13
N LYS A 235 -15.19 1.46 -11.54
CA LYS A 235 -15.54 1.16 -12.93
C LYS A 235 -17.04 0.98 -13.01
N ASP A 236 -17.65 1.62 -14.01
CA ASP A 236 -19.11 1.63 -14.18
C ASP A 236 -19.81 2.05 -12.88
N ASN A 237 -20.63 1.18 -12.30
CA ASN A 237 -21.38 1.44 -11.07
C ASN A 237 -20.79 0.73 -9.84
N SER A 238 -19.60 0.20 -9.92
CA SER A 238 -18.92 -0.55 -8.85
C SER A 238 -17.67 0.16 -8.37
N ALA A 239 -17.41 0.13 -7.08
CA ALA A 239 -16.23 0.77 -6.51
C ALA A 239 -15.71 0.08 -5.24
N PHE A 240 -14.45 0.37 -4.94
CA PHE A 240 -13.83 0.18 -3.63
C PHE A 240 -13.42 1.53 -3.06
N VAL A 241 -13.83 1.81 -1.82
CA VAL A 241 -13.47 3.04 -1.09
C VAL A 241 -12.34 2.74 -0.12
N PHE A 242 -11.23 3.41 -0.29
CA PHE A 242 -10.03 3.27 0.55
C PHE A 242 -9.97 4.39 1.57
N VAL A 243 -9.79 4.03 2.82
CA VAL A 243 -9.76 4.97 3.96
C VAL A 243 -8.43 4.84 4.69
N ASN A 244 -7.82 5.97 5.00
CA ASN A 244 -6.62 6.04 5.83
C ASN A 244 -6.73 7.16 6.87
N ASN A 245 -7.08 6.81 8.12
CA ASN A 245 -7.06 7.72 9.27
C ASN A 245 -5.84 7.43 10.16
N TYR A 246 -4.69 7.23 9.54
CA TYR A 246 -3.43 6.91 10.20
C TYR A 246 -2.25 7.66 9.56
N GLU A 247 -1.30 8.08 10.36
CA GLU A 247 0.01 8.56 9.93
C GLU A 247 1.04 8.18 10.98
N ARG A 248 2.18 7.64 10.55
CA ARG A 248 3.25 7.17 11.42
C ARG A 248 3.67 8.23 12.43
N LEU A 249 3.67 7.86 13.72
CA LEU A 249 4.13 8.70 14.83
C LEU A 249 3.46 10.07 14.91
N GLN A 250 2.24 10.21 14.37
CA GLN A 250 1.41 11.40 14.50
C GLN A 250 0.17 11.11 15.34
N ASN A 251 -0.24 12.11 16.13
CA ASN A 251 -1.48 12.05 16.91
C ASN A 251 -2.65 12.41 16.00
N ILE A 252 -3.18 11.42 15.29
CA ILE A 252 -4.38 11.57 14.47
C ILE A 252 -5.59 11.30 15.35
N THR A 253 -6.65 12.11 15.19
CA THR A 253 -7.89 11.99 15.97
C THR A 253 -9.01 11.28 15.19
N ASP A 254 -10.06 10.91 15.90
CA ASP A 254 -11.28 10.38 15.33
C ASP A 254 -11.92 11.38 14.38
N LYS A 255 -12.36 10.93 13.21
CA LYS A 255 -13.09 11.75 12.25
C LYS A 255 -14.58 11.57 12.43
N LYS A 256 -15.26 12.62 12.87
CA LYS A 256 -16.70 12.62 13.15
C LYS A 256 -17.50 13.05 11.92
N GLY A 257 -18.73 12.58 11.83
CA GLY A 257 -19.66 13.02 10.80
C GLY A 257 -19.34 12.51 9.40
N VAL A 258 -18.64 11.36 9.29
CA VAL A 258 -18.20 10.80 8.03
C VAL A 258 -19.37 10.11 7.32
N GLN A 259 -19.48 10.39 6.03
CA GLN A 259 -20.40 9.77 5.09
C GLN A 259 -19.80 9.87 3.70
N PHE A 260 -19.84 8.80 2.93
CA PHE A 260 -19.33 8.74 1.57
C PHE A 260 -20.48 8.83 0.56
N GLU A 261 -20.17 9.32 -0.65
CA GLU A 261 -21.06 9.24 -1.79
C GLU A 261 -20.23 8.81 -3.02
N VAL A 262 -20.45 7.58 -3.47
CA VAL A 262 -19.67 6.95 -4.55
C VAL A 262 -20.62 6.13 -5.42
N CYS A 263 -20.53 6.22 -6.74
CA CYS A 263 -21.40 5.54 -7.70
C CYS A 263 -22.90 5.76 -7.39
N GLY A 264 -23.30 6.98 -6.99
CA GLY A 264 -24.67 7.30 -6.61
C GLY A 264 -25.16 6.65 -5.31
N VAL A 265 -24.28 5.96 -4.59
CA VAL A 265 -24.60 5.34 -3.30
C VAL A 265 -24.04 6.19 -2.17
N LYS A 266 -24.96 6.66 -1.32
CA LYS A 266 -24.60 7.41 -0.10
C LYS A 266 -24.62 6.50 1.11
N PHE A 267 -23.48 6.40 1.81
CA PHE A 267 -23.33 5.48 2.95
C PHE A 267 -22.33 5.97 4.00
N PRO A 268 -22.40 5.52 5.27
CA PRO A 268 -23.58 4.84 5.85
C PRO A 268 -24.81 5.75 5.86
N GLN A 269 -26.00 5.21 6.14
CA GLN A 269 -27.22 6.02 6.19
C GLN A 269 -27.14 7.14 7.24
N LYS A 270 -26.56 6.83 8.39
CA LYS A 270 -26.25 7.82 9.45
C LYS A 270 -24.77 8.08 9.47
N LYS A 271 -24.38 9.34 9.50
CA LYS A 271 -22.97 9.73 9.63
C LYS A 271 -22.29 8.97 10.77
N MET A 272 -21.11 8.46 10.51
CA MET A 272 -20.34 7.66 11.46
C MET A 272 -19.12 8.41 11.99
N ILE A 273 -18.46 7.82 12.96
CA ILE A 273 -17.11 8.16 13.42
C ILE A 273 -16.15 7.16 12.77
N VAL A 274 -15.07 7.65 12.20
CA VAL A 274 -13.93 6.83 11.77
C VAL A 274 -12.81 7.01 12.79
N PRO A 275 -12.53 5.98 13.62
CA PRO A 275 -11.53 6.08 14.66
C PRO A 275 -10.12 6.38 14.13
N ALA A 276 -9.29 6.97 14.97
CA ALA A 276 -7.86 7.05 14.74
C ALA A 276 -7.26 5.66 14.53
N GLY A 277 -6.29 5.55 13.64
CA GLY A 277 -5.66 4.27 13.29
C GLY A 277 -6.42 3.44 12.25
N THR A 278 -7.62 3.84 11.82
CA THR A 278 -8.40 3.08 10.84
C THR A 278 -7.75 3.15 9.46
N CYS A 279 -7.46 1.97 8.88
CA CYS A 279 -7.11 1.79 7.47
C CYS A 279 -7.96 0.64 6.93
N CYS A 280 -8.76 0.89 5.88
CA CYS A 280 -9.69 -0.13 5.40
C CYS A 280 -10.17 0.10 3.96
N ILE A 281 -10.86 -0.91 3.42
CA ILE A 281 -11.46 -0.91 2.08
C ILE A 281 -12.94 -1.25 2.21
N PHE A 282 -13.82 -0.33 1.82
CA PHE A 282 -15.27 -0.58 1.77
C PHE A 282 -15.74 -0.91 0.35
N PRO A 283 -16.55 -1.96 0.16
CA PRO A 283 -17.14 -2.28 -1.13
C PRO A 283 -18.37 -1.39 -1.41
N VAL A 284 -18.56 -1.03 -2.69
CA VAL A 284 -19.77 -0.37 -3.21
C VAL A 284 -20.20 -1.07 -4.49
N ASN A 285 -21.42 -1.62 -4.52
CA ASN A 285 -21.97 -2.42 -5.61
C ASN A 285 -21.06 -3.58 -6.04
N ILE A 286 -20.53 -4.31 -5.09
CA ILE A 286 -19.67 -5.47 -5.28
C ILE A 286 -20.38 -6.75 -4.80
N ASP A 287 -20.42 -7.77 -5.64
CA ASP A 287 -20.99 -9.10 -5.33
C ASP A 287 -22.41 -9.06 -4.72
N GLY A 288 -23.27 -8.14 -5.18
CA GLY A 288 -24.63 -7.94 -4.67
C GLY A 288 -24.72 -7.13 -3.38
N ILE A 289 -23.60 -6.74 -2.79
CA ILE A 289 -23.53 -5.80 -1.68
C ILE A 289 -23.57 -4.39 -2.26
N GLN A 290 -24.63 -3.63 -1.97
CA GLN A 290 -24.72 -2.23 -2.39
C GLN A 290 -23.67 -1.37 -1.68
N TYR A 291 -23.46 -1.59 -0.37
CA TYR A 291 -22.33 -1.07 0.38
C TYR A 291 -22.16 -1.82 1.70
N ALA A 292 -20.97 -1.76 2.27
CA ALA A 292 -20.72 -2.18 3.63
C ALA A 292 -19.76 -1.22 4.34
N THR A 293 -20.02 -0.93 5.65
CA THR A 293 -19.04 -0.28 6.53
C THR A 293 -18.20 -1.32 7.28
N ALA A 294 -17.84 -2.35 6.56
CA ALA A 294 -16.95 -3.43 6.95
C ALA A 294 -15.94 -3.64 5.83
N GLN A 295 -14.72 -4.03 6.16
CA GLN A 295 -13.69 -4.24 5.16
C GLN A 295 -14.00 -5.52 4.37
N ILE A 296 -13.92 -5.44 3.05
CA ILE A 296 -13.95 -6.63 2.21
C ILE A 296 -12.59 -7.34 2.27
N VAL A 297 -12.60 -8.65 2.55
CA VAL A 297 -11.39 -9.44 2.77
C VAL A 297 -11.17 -10.48 1.68
N ALA A 298 -12.21 -11.27 1.36
CA ALA A 298 -12.04 -12.36 0.42
C ALA A 298 -13.39 -12.83 -0.14
N LYS A 299 -13.32 -13.62 -1.24
CA LYS A 299 -14.41 -14.36 -1.81
C LYS A 299 -13.93 -15.78 -2.13
N ARG A 300 -14.52 -16.78 -1.47
CA ARG A 300 -14.16 -18.19 -1.65
C ARG A 300 -15.41 -19.07 -1.72
N ASP A 301 -15.47 -19.95 -2.70
CA ASP A 301 -16.56 -20.91 -2.86
C ASP A 301 -17.95 -20.26 -2.79
N GLY A 302 -18.10 -19.10 -3.45
CA GLY A 302 -19.33 -18.33 -3.47
C GLY A 302 -19.66 -17.61 -2.14
N LYS A 303 -18.81 -17.68 -1.14
CA LYS A 303 -18.94 -16.98 0.14
C LYS A 303 -18.15 -15.67 0.10
N ILE A 304 -18.71 -14.64 0.72
CA ILE A 304 -18.08 -13.30 0.83
C ILE A 304 -17.69 -13.10 2.28
N TYR A 305 -16.45 -12.73 2.50
CA TYR A 305 -15.90 -12.49 3.83
C TYR A 305 -15.61 -11.02 4.03
N LEU A 306 -16.27 -10.43 5.03
CA LEU A 306 -16.06 -9.07 5.49
C LEU A 306 -15.43 -9.11 6.87
N GLU A 307 -14.66 -8.09 7.22
CA GLU A 307 -14.10 -7.87 8.55
C GLU A 307 -14.81 -6.72 9.24
N GLN A 308 -15.23 -6.94 10.48
CA GLN A 308 -15.76 -5.89 11.33
C GLN A 308 -14.63 -4.97 11.80
N ILE A 309 -14.74 -3.68 11.50
CA ILE A 309 -13.74 -2.69 11.88
C ILE A 309 -14.04 -2.17 13.29
N ALA A 310 -13.04 -2.19 14.15
CA ALA A 310 -13.18 -1.72 15.51
C ALA A 310 -13.62 -0.23 15.55
N GLY A 311 -14.62 0.06 16.36
CA GLY A 311 -15.17 1.40 16.53
C GLY A 311 -16.06 1.92 15.40
N ILE A 312 -16.22 1.17 14.29
CA ILE A 312 -17.16 1.51 13.22
C ILE A 312 -18.41 0.61 13.33
N PRO A 313 -19.61 1.20 13.47
CA PRO A 313 -20.86 0.41 13.41
C PRO A 313 -20.99 -0.26 12.05
N THR A 314 -21.09 -1.59 12.05
CA THR A 314 -21.24 -2.33 10.80
C THR A 314 -22.65 -2.16 10.24
N GLU A 315 -22.73 -1.58 9.06
CA GLU A 315 -23.95 -1.42 8.26
C GLU A 315 -23.72 -2.06 6.89
N ILE A 316 -24.64 -2.90 6.45
CA ILE A 316 -24.54 -3.63 5.18
C ILE A 316 -25.86 -3.48 4.43
N ALA A 317 -25.83 -2.91 3.23
CA ALA A 317 -26.96 -2.84 2.34
C ALA A 317 -26.86 -3.94 1.29
N VAL A 318 -27.85 -4.82 1.26
CA VAL A 318 -27.92 -5.98 0.38
C VAL A 318 -29.38 -6.34 0.11
N ASP A 319 -29.72 -6.69 -1.14
CA ASP A 319 -31.09 -7.09 -1.54
C ASP A 319 -32.17 -6.07 -1.14
N GLY A 320 -31.89 -4.77 -1.27
CA GLY A 320 -32.82 -3.71 -0.87
C GLY A 320 -33.02 -3.56 0.64
N LYS A 321 -32.30 -4.29 1.46
CA LYS A 321 -32.35 -4.24 2.94
C LYS A 321 -31.07 -3.61 3.48
N VAL A 322 -31.20 -2.92 4.61
CA VAL A 322 -30.04 -2.37 5.35
C VAL A 322 -29.97 -3.05 6.71
N LEU A 323 -28.95 -3.87 6.86
CA LEU A 323 -28.61 -4.53 8.13
C LEU A 323 -27.75 -3.56 8.95
N ARG A 324 -28.14 -3.26 10.19
CA ARG A 324 -27.43 -2.29 11.04
C ARG A 324 -26.90 -2.91 12.30
N ASN A 325 -25.77 -2.36 12.79
CA ASN A 325 -25.12 -2.80 14.03
C ASN A 325 -24.89 -4.31 14.05
N VAL A 326 -24.55 -4.86 12.88
CA VAL A 326 -24.26 -6.28 12.73
C VAL A 326 -22.97 -6.60 13.50
N ARG A 327 -23.02 -7.68 14.27
CA ARG A 327 -21.84 -8.18 14.99
C ARG A 327 -21.22 -9.36 14.26
N ALA A 328 -19.90 -9.44 14.31
CA ALA A 328 -19.15 -10.55 13.77
C ALA A 328 -19.61 -11.87 14.40
N LYS A 329 -19.86 -12.87 13.55
CA LYS A 329 -20.12 -14.26 13.91
C LYS A 329 -18.98 -15.18 13.51
N GLY A 330 -17.94 -14.61 12.94
CA GLY A 330 -16.77 -15.31 12.44
C GLY A 330 -17.10 -16.27 11.31
N LEU A 331 -16.33 -17.33 11.24
CA LEU A 331 -16.51 -18.42 10.29
C LEU A 331 -17.66 -19.38 10.66
N VAL A 332 -18.26 -19.22 11.84
CA VAL A 332 -19.28 -20.14 12.38
C VAL A 332 -20.56 -20.10 11.56
N SER A 333 -21.04 -18.89 11.21
CA SER A 333 -22.26 -18.76 10.44
C SER A 333 -22.30 -17.44 9.65
N PRO A 334 -22.97 -17.42 8.47
CA PRO A 334 -23.17 -16.17 7.76
C PRO A 334 -24.07 -15.22 8.57
N ILE A 335 -23.85 -13.91 8.35
CA ILE A 335 -24.73 -12.87 8.88
C ILE A 335 -25.96 -12.67 8.01
N TYR A 336 -25.82 -12.94 6.71
CA TYR A 336 -26.89 -12.90 5.72
C TYR A 336 -26.49 -13.74 4.49
N ARG A 337 -27.35 -14.69 4.04
CA ARG A 337 -27.06 -15.58 2.90
C ARG A 337 -25.63 -16.17 2.95
N ASN A 338 -24.77 -15.81 2.01
CA ASN A 338 -23.39 -16.24 1.89
C ASN A 338 -22.37 -15.20 2.40
N ILE A 339 -22.83 -14.16 3.11
CA ILE A 339 -21.97 -13.10 3.65
C ILE A 339 -21.59 -13.44 5.08
N TYR A 340 -20.31 -13.53 5.34
CA TYR A 340 -19.69 -13.76 6.64
C TYR A 340 -19.05 -12.47 7.15
N LEU A 341 -19.18 -12.20 8.44
CA LEU A 341 -18.53 -11.08 9.10
C LEU A 341 -17.56 -11.62 10.15
N LEU A 342 -16.29 -11.40 9.89
CA LEU A 342 -15.16 -11.85 10.70
C LEU A 342 -14.80 -10.80 11.75
N THR A 343 -14.20 -11.23 12.84
CA THR A 343 -13.39 -10.37 13.71
C THR A 343 -12.04 -10.08 13.05
N SER A 344 -11.32 -9.06 13.49
CA SER A 344 -9.96 -8.77 12.97
C SER A 344 -9.01 -9.95 13.17
N ALA A 345 -9.09 -10.63 14.32
CA ALA A 345 -8.26 -11.81 14.59
C ALA A 345 -8.52 -12.97 13.61
N GLU A 346 -9.79 -13.20 13.21
CA GLU A 346 -10.12 -14.21 12.21
C GLU A 346 -9.74 -13.79 10.78
N ALA A 347 -9.79 -12.51 10.48
CA ALA A 347 -9.41 -12.00 9.17
C ALA A 347 -7.87 -12.03 8.94
N GLU A 348 -7.09 -12.00 10.00
CA GLU A 348 -5.63 -12.06 9.97
C GLU A 348 -5.07 -13.47 10.00
N ASN A 349 -5.82 -14.45 10.52
CA ASN A 349 -5.41 -15.86 10.65
C ASN A 349 -6.13 -16.78 9.65
#